data_17c5da8c4d481996489d83418f2f1425
#
_entry.id   17c5da8c4d481996489d83418f2f1425
#
_cell.length_a   1.000
_cell.length_b   1.000
_cell.length_c   1.000
_cell.angle_alpha   90.00
_cell.angle_beta   90.00
_cell.angle_gamma   90.00
#
_symmetry.space_group_name_H-M   'P 1'
#
loop_
_entity.id
_entity.type
_entity.pdbx_description
1 polymer ?
#
loop_
_entity_poly.entity_id
_entity_poly.type
_entity_poly.pdbx_seq_one_letter_code
_entity_poly.pdbx_strand_id
1 'polypeptide(L)'
;AVQAMGDRHCAYVLYRVDIKDADMLDIKDLNKVYFDNVYVETKKPVAGGWYTDYIVDDGALYAAVSMDFRTDKVNRGNFDVTFKDLCSTDDEVLISKEWKVSIDLDYTPVSRRISSGRVIKVAGGRCRLKGIEISPISVRADFTRGRNVIMENISIDAVTLKSGENLADTSVSGGSSSGAFGRVCSMQFGKVVDIDDIESVTINGQTIRL
;
A
#
# COMPACT_ATOMS: atom_id res chain seq x y z
N ALA A 1 12.28 -5.63 12.10
CA ALA A 1 10.87 -5.22 12.10
C ALA A 1 10.33 -5.18 13.52
N VAL A 2 9.49 -4.20 13.83
CA VAL A 2 8.86 -4.07 15.14
C VAL A 2 7.36 -4.38 15.09
N GLN A 3 6.74 -4.15 13.95
CA GLN A 3 5.32 -4.41 13.75
C GLN A 3 5.01 -4.75 12.30
N ALA A 4 4.04 -5.62 12.08
CA ALA A 4 3.45 -5.87 10.78
C ALA A 4 1.94 -5.94 10.88
N MET A 5 1.26 -5.38 9.89
CA MET A 5 -0.19 -5.46 9.74
C MET A 5 -0.55 -5.54 8.27
N GLY A 6 -1.72 -6.06 7.97
CA GLY A 6 -2.12 -6.13 6.58
C GLY A 6 -3.45 -6.82 6.35
N ASP A 7 -3.81 -6.88 5.08
CA ASP A 7 -4.92 -7.67 4.55
C ASP A 7 -4.41 -8.80 3.63
N ARG A 8 -5.24 -9.28 2.72
CA ARG A 8 -4.83 -10.34 1.78
C ARG A 8 -3.87 -9.87 0.71
N HIS A 9 -3.84 -8.59 0.41
CA HIS A 9 -3.15 -8.02 -0.75
C HIS A 9 -2.15 -6.95 -0.37
N CYS A 10 -2.35 -6.30 0.77
CA CYS A 10 -1.49 -5.23 1.26
C CYS A 10 -0.91 -5.59 2.62
N ALA A 11 0.33 -5.24 2.83
CA ALA A 11 1.00 -5.34 4.12
C ALA A 11 1.77 -4.06 4.42
N TYR A 12 1.73 -3.65 5.67
CA TYR A 12 2.60 -2.62 6.24
C TYR A 12 3.55 -3.27 7.22
N VAL A 13 4.82 -2.96 7.09
CA VAL A 13 5.84 -3.42 8.01
C VAL A 13 6.62 -2.21 8.51
N LEU A 14 6.65 -2.05 9.82
CA LEU A 14 7.39 -0.99 10.49
C LEU A 14 8.76 -1.53 10.93
N TYR A 15 9.81 -0.89 10.49
CA TYR A 15 11.19 -1.16 10.86
C TYR A 15 11.72 -0.03 11.72
N ARG A 16 12.22 -0.34 12.90
CA ARG A 16 12.97 0.61 13.71
C ARG A 16 14.42 0.64 13.23
N VAL A 17 14.92 1.82 12.99
CA VAL A 17 16.29 2.08 12.56
C VAL A 17 17.06 2.65 13.77
N ASP A 18 17.92 1.84 14.35
CA ASP A 18 18.78 2.28 15.45
C ASP A 18 20.07 2.85 14.85
N ILE A 19 20.16 4.16 14.75
CA ILE A 19 21.34 4.86 14.31
C ILE A 19 22.29 5.00 15.51
N LYS A 20 23.25 4.09 15.60
CA LYS A 20 24.31 4.18 16.58
C LYS A 20 25.29 5.26 16.14
N ASP A 21 25.77 6.04 17.09
CA ASP A 21 26.74 7.11 16.84
C ASP A 21 26.22 8.23 15.92
N ALA A 22 24.92 8.60 16.04
CA ALA A 22 24.33 9.69 15.28
C ALA A 22 25.13 11.00 15.39
N ASP A 23 25.73 11.25 16.54
CA ASP A 23 26.61 12.42 16.78
C ASP A 23 27.86 12.39 15.89
N MET A 24 28.41 11.20 15.61
CA MET A 24 29.59 11.05 14.73
C MET A 24 29.23 11.29 13.26
N LEU A 25 27.95 11.12 12.90
CA LEU A 25 27.45 11.35 11.54
C LEU A 25 26.90 12.77 11.35
N ASP A 26 27.02 13.64 12.38
CA ASP A 26 26.46 15.00 12.41
C ASP A 26 24.95 15.04 12.06
N ILE A 27 24.21 13.98 12.39
CA ILE A 27 22.76 13.91 12.17
C ILE A 27 22.06 14.74 13.24
N LYS A 28 21.66 15.95 12.87
CA LYS A 28 20.96 16.90 13.77
C LYS A 28 19.46 16.71 13.77
N ASP A 29 18.90 16.13 12.72
CA ASP A 29 17.47 15.99 12.52
C ASP A 29 17.14 14.67 11.80
N LEU A 30 16.61 13.72 12.54
CA LEU A 30 16.21 12.41 11.99
C LEU A 30 15.10 12.49 10.93
N ASN A 31 14.30 13.57 10.93
CA ASN A 31 13.29 13.78 9.89
C ASN A 31 13.90 14.07 8.51
N LYS A 32 15.19 14.34 8.47
CA LYS A 32 15.95 14.57 7.24
C LYS A 32 16.77 13.37 6.80
N VAL A 33 16.46 12.19 7.31
CA VAL A 33 17.23 10.97 7.01
C VAL A 33 16.32 9.94 6.36
N TYR A 34 16.78 9.33 5.28
CA TYR A 34 16.05 8.32 4.52
C TYR A 34 17.00 7.29 3.90
N PHE A 35 16.50 6.19 3.40
CA PHE A 35 17.28 5.26 2.58
C PHE A 35 17.10 5.57 1.09
N ASP A 36 18.19 5.70 0.35
CA ASP A 36 18.18 5.99 -1.09
C ASP A 36 17.34 4.95 -1.86
N ASN A 37 17.51 3.69 -1.51
CA ASN A 37 16.74 2.62 -2.12
C ASN A 37 16.24 1.61 -1.08
N VAL A 38 14.99 1.18 -1.27
CA VAL A 38 14.39 0.08 -0.52
C VAL A 38 13.84 -0.94 -1.50
N TYR A 39 14.24 -2.20 -1.36
CA TYR A 39 13.80 -3.30 -2.22
C TYR A 39 13.07 -4.35 -1.40
N VAL A 40 12.02 -4.89 -1.98
CA VAL A 40 11.28 -6.03 -1.40
C VAL A 40 11.43 -7.23 -2.32
N GLU A 41 12.05 -8.27 -1.81
CA GLU A 41 12.25 -9.55 -2.52
C GLU A 41 11.36 -10.61 -1.90
N THR A 42 10.78 -11.44 -2.74
CA THR A 42 9.97 -12.59 -2.33
C THR A 42 10.45 -13.84 -3.04
N LYS A 43 10.30 -15.00 -2.40
CA LYS A 43 10.63 -16.29 -3.03
C LYS A 43 9.69 -16.66 -4.18
N LYS A 44 8.54 -16.01 -4.28
CA LYS A 44 7.57 -16.19 -5.35
C LYS A 44 7.50 -14.92 -6.19
N PRO A 45 7.40 -15.03 -7.51
CA PRO A 45 7.20 -13.84 -8.33
C PRO A 45 5.84 -13.23 -7.98
N VAL A 46 5.84 -12.07 -7.34
CA VAL A 46 4.65 -11.35 -6.94
C VAL A 46 4.56 -10.10 -7.81
N ALA A 47 3.47 -9.95 -8.53
CA ALA A 47 3.20 -8.70 -9.23
C ALA A 47 2.69 -7.68 -8.21
N GLY A 48 3.49 -6.71 -7.87
CA GLY A 48 3.14 -5.68 -6.90
C GLY A 48 4.10 -4.51 -6.93
N GLY A 49 3.91 -3.61 -6.01
CA GLY A 49 4.76 -2.48 -5.74
C GLY A 49 4.95 -2.31 -4.24
N TRP A 50 5.91 -1.52 -3.87
CA TRP A 50 6.12 -1.10 -2.50
C TRP A 50 6.41 0.38 -2.46
N TYR A 51 6.14 0.95 -1.29
CA TYR A 51 6.42 2.34 -0.98
C TYR A 51 7.00 2.40 0.43
N THR A 52 7.94 3.30 0.65
CA THR A 52 8.55 3.50 1.96
C THR A 52 8.31 4.91 2.42
N ASP A 53 7.84 5.05 3.65
CA ASP A 53 7.71 6.31 4.35
C ASP A 53 8.54 6.29 5.63
N TYR A 54 8.88 7.46 6.14
CA TYR A 54 9.75 7.60 7.30
C TYR A 54 9.02 8.39 8.40
N ILE A 55 9.12 7.88 9.62
CA ILE A 55 8.48 8.47 10.79
C ILE A 55 9.55 8.59 11.88
N VAL A 56 9.63 9.74 12.53
CA VAL A 56 10.45 9.93 13.72
C VAL A 56 9.53 9.97 14.92
N ASP A 57 9.75 9.04 15.85
CA ASP A 57 8.99 8.95 17.09
C ASP A 57 9.92 8.57 18.24
N ASP A 58 9.76 9.23 19.38
CA ASP A 58 10.56 9.02 20.60
C ASP A 58 12.10 8.97 20.32
N GLY A 59 12.58 9.87 19.46
CA GLY A 59 14.00 9.97 19.10
C GLY A 59 14.54 8.80 18.27
N ALA A 60 13.69 7.96 17.72
CA ALA A 60 14.07 6.87 16.80
C ALA A 60 13.48 7.11 15.41
N LEU A 61 14.23 6.71 14.38
CA LEU A 61 13.75 6.68 13.00
C LEU A 61 13.04 5.36 12.74
N TYR A 62 11.90 5.42 12.12
CA TYR A 62 11.16 4.24 11.65
C TYR A 62 10.98 4.31 10.13
N ALA A 63 11.23 3.21 9.45
CA ALA A 63 10.90 3.02 8.04
C ALA A 63 9.63 2.17 7.96
N ALA A 64 8.56 2.77 7.43
CA ALA A 64 7.30 2.10 7.17
C ALA A 64 7.27 1.62 5.72
N VAL A 65 7.42 0.32 5.51
CA VAL A 65 7.37 -0.28 4.17
C VAL A 65 5.98 -0.80 3.91
N SER A 66 5.28 -0.17 2.97
CA SER A 66 3.99 -0.65 2.48
C SER A 66 4.18 -1.48 1.21
N MET A 67 3.50 -2.62 1.14
CA MET A 67 3.56 -3.56 0.04
C MET A 67 2.16 -3.80 -0.51
N ASP A 68 1.95 -3.63 -1.82
CA ASP A 68 0.70 -3.95 -2.52
C ASP A 68 0.96 -5.10 -3.51
N PHE A 69 0.30 -6.21 -3.29
CA PHE A 69 0.41 -7.40 -4.12
C PHE A 69 -0.86 -7.64 -4.91
N ARG A 70 -0.77 -7.47 -6.19
CA ARG A 70 -1.93 -7.43 -7.09
C ARG A 70 -2.60 -8.78 -7.31
N THR A 71 -1.90 -9.88 -7.14
CA THR A 71 -2.39 -11.20 -7.59
C THR A 71 -2.55 -12.24 -6.51
N ASP A 72 -1.84 -12.15 -5.38
CA ASP A 72 -1.76 -13.24 -4.42
C ASP A 72 -1.98 -12.81 -2.97
N LYS A 73 -2.30 -13.79 -2.16
CA LYS A 73 -2.42 -13.65 -0.71
C LYS A 73 -1.03 -13.49 -0.11
N VAL A 74 -0.78 -12.37 0.54
CA VAL A 74 0.53 -12.08 1.16
C VAL A 74 0.52 -12.13 2.66
N ASN A 75 -0.61 -12.47 3.26
CA ASN A 75 -0.70 -12.62 4.70
C ASN A 75 0.17 -13.73 5.30
N ARG A 76 0.85 -14.52 4.45
CA ARG A 76 1.80 -15.56 4.87
C ARG A 76 2.95 -15.67 3.90
N GLY A 77 4.16 -15.65 4.42
CA GLY A 77 5.37 -15.89 3.65
C GLY A 77 6.56 -15.07 4.10
N ASN A 78 7.72 -15.49 3.63
CA ASN A 78 8.98 -14.82 3.92
C ASN A 78 9.27 -13.77 2.86
N PHE A 79 9.58 -12.59 3.33
CA PHE A 79 9.97 -11.44 2.54
C PHE A 79 11.34 -10.96 3.01
N ASP A 80 12.18 -10.62 2.07
CA ASP A 80 13.44 -9.93 2.35
C ASP A 80 13.27 -8.45 1.97
N VAL A 81 13.50 -7.57 2.93
CA VAL A 81 13.53 -6.13 2.68
C VAL A 81 14.96 -5.67 2.78
N THR A 82 15.45 -5.07 1.72
CA THR A 82 16.81 -4.54 1.64
C THR A 82 16.75 -3.03 1.63
N PHE A 83 17.40 -2.42 2.61
CA PHE A 83 17.61 -0.98 2.71
C PHE A 83 19.03 -0.68 2.24
N LYS A 84 19.18 0.28 1.34
CA LYS A 84 20.47 0.64 0.77
C LYS A 84 20.74 2.13 0.98
N ASP A 85 21.96 2.42 1.35
CA ASP A 85 22.54 3.74 1.55
C ASP A 85 21.66 4.68 2.39
N LEU A 86 22.10 5.03 3.58
CA LEU A 86 21.44 6.02 4.43
C LEU A 86 21.86 7.41 3.99
N CYS A 87 20.89 8.24 3.64
CA CYS A 87 21.13 9.57 3.07
C CYS A 87 20.46 10.66 3.91
N SER A 88 20.93 11.90 3.76
CA SER A 88 20.23 13.10 4.19
C SER A 88 19.32 13.63 3.08
N THR A 89 18.35 14.48 3.42
CA THR A 89 17.49 15.15 2.43
C THR A 89 18.22 16.07 1.45
N ASP A 90 19.49 16.35 1.69
CA ASP A 90 20.38 17.07 0.78
C ASP A 90 21.13 16.13 -0.17
N ASP A 91 20.65 14.86 -0.29
CA ASP A 91 21.23 13.79 -1.10
C ASP A 91 22.67 13.40 -0.72
N GLU A 92 23.11 13.74 0.48
CA GLU A 92 24.41 13.33 0.99
C GLU A 92 24.31 11.89 1.54
N VAL A 93 25.20 11.01 1.08
CA VAL A 93 25.29 9.64 1.59
C VAL A 93 26.00 9.66 2.95
N LEU A 94 25.25 9.45 4.02
CA LEU A 94 25.77 9.39 5.39
C LEU A 94 26.44 8.05 5.67
N ILE A 95 25.83 6.94 5.21
CA ILE A 95 26.39 5.59 5.34
C ILE A 95 26.11 4.83 4.06
N SER A 96 27.17 4.47 3.34
CA SER A 96 27.07 3.61 2.16
C SER A 96 27.15 2.15 2.56
N LYS A 97 25.97 1.51 2.64
CA LYS A 97 25.83 0.12 3.06
C LYS A 97 24.49 -0.45 2.64
N GLU A 98 24.40 -1.77 2.61
CA GLU A 98 23.18 -2.53 2.39
C GLU A 98 22.82 -3.32 3.66
N TRP A 99 21.56 -3.18 4.09
CA TRP A 99 20.99 -3.92 5.22
C TRP A 99 19.83 -4.78 4.72
N LYS A 100 19.97 -6.09 4.84
CA LYS A 100 18.93 -7.05 4.48
C LYS A 100 18.24 -7.57 5.73
N VAL A 101 16.93 -7.43 5.78
CA VAL A 101 16.09 -7.87 6.90
C VAL A 101 15.02 -8.82 6.37
N SER A 102 15.06 -10.08 6.86
CA SER A 102 14.02 -11.06 6.56
C SER A 102 12.86 -10.93 7.53
N ILE A 103 11.64 -10.95 7.01
CA ILE A 103 10.42 -10.98 7.81
C ILE A 103 9.55 -12.16 7.37
N ASP A 104 8.99 -12.87 8.33
CA ASP A 104 7.98 -13.89 8.11
C ASP A 104 6.60 -13.30 8.46
N LEU A 105 5.78 -13.06 7.45
CA LEU A 105 4.42 -12.58 7.63
C LEU A 105 3.51 -13.77 7.91
N ASP A 106 2.83 -13.76 9.06
CA ASP A 106 1.77 -14.70 9.42
C ASP A 106 0.71 -13.96 10.24
N TYR A 107 -0.25 -13.34 9.54
CA TYR A 107 -1.36 -12.66 10.18
C TYR A 107 -2.70 -13.07 9.57
N THR A 108 -3.77 -12.96 10.38
CA THR A 108 -5.13 -13.17 9.90
C THR A 108 -5.61 -11.89 9.23
N PRO A 109 -5.89 -11.92 7.92
CA PRO A 109 -6.35 -10.73 7.22
C PRO A 109 -7.75 -10.33 7.69
N VAL A 110 -7.91 -9.06 8.03
CA VAL A 110 -9.20 -8.47 8.34
C VAL A 110 -9.69 -7.76 7.09
N SER A 111 -10.65 -8.36 6.40
CA SER A 111 -11.27 -7.73 5.22
C SER A 111 -12.73 -8.13 5.10
N ARG A 112 -13.54 -7.21 4.56
CA ARG A 112 -14.96 -7.45 4.21
C ARG A 112 -15.12 -7.35 2.71
N ARG A 113 -15.69 -8.39 2.10
CA ARG A 113 -16.00 -8.40 0.67
C ARG A 113 -17.48 -8.12 0.44
N ILE A 114 -17.75 -7.14 -0.40
CA ILE A 114 -19.10 -6.78 -0.85
C ILE A 114 -19.21 -7.17 -2.31
N SER A 115 -20.10 -8.13 -2.58
CA SER A 115 -20.39 -8.55 -3.95
C SER A 115 -21.20 -7.48 -4.68
N SER A 116 -20.86 -7.24 -5.95
CA SER A 116 -21.55 -6.28 -6.78
C SER A 116 -21.79 -6.88 -8.18
N GLY A 117 -22.77 -6.37 -8.86
CA GLY A 117 -23.02 -6.71 -10.28
C GLY A 117 -23.14 -5.44 -11.11
N ARG A 118 -22.80 -4.27 -10.51
CA ARG A 118 -22.96 -2.97 -11.14
C ARG A 118 -22.07 -2.83 -12.36
N VAL A 119 -22.56 -2.13 -13.35
CA VAL A 119 -21.82 -1.76 -14.56
C VAL A 119 -21.21 -0.40 -14.34
N ILE A 120 -19.89 -0.35 -14.38
CA ILE A 120 -19.10 0.88 -14.27
C ILE A 120 -18.80 1.38 -15.68
N LYS A 121 -19.11 2.64 -15.93
CA LYS A 121 -18.73 3.33 -17.17
C LYS A 121 -17.30 3.80 -17.05
N VAL A 122 -16.51 3.56 -18.07
CA VAL A 122 -15.11 3.96 -18.16
C VAL A 122 -14.84 4.51 -19.55
N ALA A 123 -13.76 5.25 -19.73
CA ALA A 123 -13.37 5.71 -21.04
C ALA A 123 -13.23 4.53 -22.02
N GLY A 124 -13.90 4.61 -23.15
CA GLY A 124 -13.91 3.57 -24.19
C GLY A 124 -14.87 2.42 -23.97
N GLY A 125 -15.63 2.34 -22.84
CA GLY A 125 -16.54 1.24 -22.67
C GLY A 125 -17.20 1.09 -21.30
N ARG A 126 -17.52 -0.16 -20.97
CA ARG A 126 -18.14 -0.54 -19.70
C ARG A 126 -17.50 -1.80 -19.17
N CYS A 127 -17.32 -1.88 -17.86
CA CYS A 127 -16.93 -3.10 -17.17
C CYS A 127 -17.91 -3.41 -16.04
N ARG A 128 -18.00 -4.68 -15.67
CA ARG A 128 -18.84 -5.10 -14.54
C ARG A 128 -17.96 -5.21 -13.30
N LEU A 129 -18.33 -4.50 -12.25
CA LEU A 129 -17.74 -4.65 -10.92
C LEU A 129 -18.21 -5.98 -10.33
N LYS A 130 -17.28 -6.89 -10.01
CA LYS A 130 -17.54 -8.16 -9.34
C LYS A 130 -17.76 -7.98 -7.85
N GLY A 131 -16.97 -7.10 -7.26
CA GLY A 131 -17.04 -6.79 -5.83
C GLY A 131 -15.98 -5.82 -5.41
N ILE A 132 -16.13 -5.35 -4.19
CA ILE A 132 -15.20 -4.50 -3.48
C ILE A 132 -14.75 -5.26 -2.24
N GLU A 133 -13.46 -5.36 -2.02
CA GLU A 133 -12.86 -5.85 -0.79
C GLU A 133 -12.29 -4.66 -0.02
N ILE A 134 -12.65 -4.55 1.25
CA ILE A 134 -12.29 -3.44 2.11
C ILE A 134 -11.60 -3.99 3.34
N SER A 135 -10.49 -3.40 3.71
CA SER A 135 -9.73 -3.67 4.91
C SER A 135 -9.50 -2.38 5.71
N PRO A 136 -8.95 -2.45 6.93
CA PRO A 136 -8.57 -1.26 7.68
C PRO A 136 -7.52 -0.37 7.01
N ILE A 137 -6.80 -0.89 6.00
CA ILE A 137 -5.65 -0.23 5.36
C ILE A 137 -5.79 -0.05 3.86
N SER A 138 -6.81 -0.64 3.23
CA SER A 138 -6.97 -0.59 1.79
C SER A 138 -8.39 -0.84 1.31
N VAL A 139 -8.64 -0.46 0.07
CA VAL A 139 -9.80 -0.88 -0.70
C VAL A 139 -9.35 -1.44 -2.05
N ARG A 140 -10.01 -2.51 -2.48
CA ARG A 140 -9.76 -3.18 -3.76
C ARG A 140 -11.06 -3.45 -4.48
N ALA A 141 -11.13 -3.10 -5.74
CA ALA A 141 -12.26 -3.35 -6.62
C ALA A 141 -11.87 -4.33 -7.74
N ASP A 142 -12.64 -5.41 -7.88
CA ASP A 142 -12.43 -6.44 -8.90
C ASP A 142 -13.46 -6.29 -10.02
N PHE A 143 -13.00 -6.33 -11.27
CA PHE A 143 -13.85 -6.18 -12.45
C PHE A 143 -13.77 -7.39 -13.38
N THR A 144 -14.85 -7.62 -14.15
CA THR A 144 -14.81 -8.49 -15.31
C THR A 144 -14.06 -7.81 -16.44
N ARG A 145 -13.46 -8.61 -17.32
CA ARG A 145 -12.86 -8.08 -18.56
C ARG A 145 -13.97 -7.50 -19.45
N GLY A 146 -13.96 -6.18 -19.63
CA GLY A 146 -14.82 -5.49 -20.62
C GLY A 146 -14.16 -5.51 -22.00
N ARG A 147 -14.96 -5.52 -23.08
CA ARG A 147 -14.45 -5.27 -24.42
C ARG A 147 -14.04 -3.79 -24.54
N ASN A 148 -12.90 -3.53 -25.16
CA ASN A 148 -12.42 -2.17 -25.47
C ASN A 148 -12.20 -1.23 -24.26
N VAL A 149 -12.07 -1.76 -23.05
CA VAL A 149 -11.80 -0.95 -21.86
C VAL A 149 -10.29 -0.85 -21.65
N ILE A 150 -9.79 0.38 -21.63
CA ILE A 150 -8.41 0.69 -21.27
C ILE A 150 -8.33 0.75 -19.75
N MET A 151 -7.46 -0.07 -19.16
CA MET A 151 -7.41 -0.25 -17.69
C MET A 151 -6.90 0.96 -16.93
N GLU A 152 -5.97 1.69 -17.51
CA GLU A 152 -5.41 2.92 -16.97
C GLU A 152 -6.48 3.99 -16.65
N ASN A 153 -7.69 3.79 -17.18
CA ASN A 153 -8.84 4.66 -16.96
C ASN A 153 -9.80 4.17 -15.87
N ILE A 154 -9.42 3.17 -15.06
CA ILE A 154 -10.20 2.76 -13.89
C ILE A 154 -9.48 3.20 -12.64
N SER A 155 -10.11 4.09 -11.90
CA SER A 155 -9.60 4.64 -10.63
C SER A 155 -10.62 4.48 -9.52
N ILE A 156 -10.12 4.36 -8.30
CA ILE A 156 -10.89 4.65 -7.11
C ILE A 156 -10.66 6.13 -6.81
N ASP A 157 -11.71 6.92 -6.96
CA ASP A 157 -11.61 8.37 -6.87
C ASP A 157 -11.82 8.87 -5.44
N ALA A 158 -12.59 8.13 -4.65
CA ALA A 158 -12.84 8.44 -3.25
C ALA A 158 -13.21 7.20 -2.45
N VAL A 159 -12.83 7.21 -1.17
CA VAL A 159 -13.34 6.33 -0.13
C VAL A 159 -13.80 7.25 1.01
N THR A 160 -15.10 7.37 1.16
CA THR A 160 -15.71 8.34 2.07
C THR A 160 -16.10 7.66 3.37
N LEU A 161 -15.67 8.22 4.48
CA LEU A 161 -16.09 7.83 5.83
C LEU A 161 -17.43 8.46 6.19
N LYS A 162 -18.15 7.88 7.16
CA LYS A 162 -19.38 8.45 7.74
C LYS A 162 -19.18 9.86 8.32
N SER A 163 -17.94 10.20 8.67
CA SER A 163 -17.56 11.57 9.09
C SER A 163 -17.54 12.58 7.94
N GLY A 164 -17.59 12.13 6.69
CA GLY A 164 -17.42 12.93 5.49
C GLY A 164 -15.97 13.05 5.01
N GLU A 165 -15.01 12.51 5.73
CA GLU A 165 -13.60 12.48 5.32
C GLU A 165 -13.41 11.58 4.09
N ASN A 166 -12.55 12.02 3.15
CA ASN A 166 -12.16 11.23 1.99
C ASN A 166 -10.74 10.69 2.17
N LEU A 167 -10.60 9.37 2.24
CA LEU A 167 -9.30 8.71 2.43
C LEU A 167 -8.39 8.79 1.19
N ALA A 168 -8.94 9.12 0.01
CA ALA A 168 -8.12 9.29 -1.19
C ALA A 168 -7.17 10.48 -1.08
N ASP A 169 -7.52 11.51 -0.29
CA ASP A 169 -6.71 12.72 -0.10
C ASP A 169 -5.41 12.42 0.67
N THR A 170 -5.38 11.32 1.40
CA THR A 170 -4.23 10.88 2.20
C THR A 170 -3.72 9.50 1.79
N SER A 171 -4.12 9.00 0.61
CA SER A 171 -3.70 7.69 0.14
C SER A 171 -2.19 7.65 -0.15
N VAL A 172 -1.53 6.58 0.27
CA VAL A 172 -0.08 6.39 0.08
C VAL A 172 0.25 5.69 -1.24
N SER A 173 -0.67 4.88 -1.74
CA SER A 173 -0.52 4.23 -3.04
C SER A 173 -1.88 3.87 -3.63
N GLY A 174 -1.89 3.73 -4.94
CA GLY A 174 -3.07 3.26 -5.66
C GLY A 174 -2.71 2.89 -7.09
N GLY A 175 -3.56 2.12 -7.71
CA GLY A 175 -3.34 1.77 -9.09
C GLY A 175 -4.30 0.72 -9.62
N SER A 176 -4.19 0.49 -10.91
CA SER A 176 -4.98 -0.54 -11.59
C SER A 176 -4.06 -1.54 -12.28
N SER A 177 -4.51 -2.77 -12.35
CA SER A 177 -3.83 -3.83 -13.09
C SER A 177 -4.79 -4.68 -13.88
N SER A 178 -4.31 -5.24 -14.98
CA SER A 178 -5.05 -6.19 -15.80
C SER A 178 -4.30 -7.51 -15.90
N GLY A 179 -5.04 -8.60 -15.76
CA GLY A 179 -4.53 -9.96 -15.96
C GLY A 179 -5.45 -10.76 -16.88
N ALA A 180 -5.07 -12.01 -17.16
CA ALA A 180 -5.84 -12.91 -18.02
C ALA A 180 -7.27 -13.14 -17.50
N PHE A 181 -7.47 -13.09 -16.19
CA PHE A 181 -8.73 -13.45 -15.52
C PHE A 181 -9.54 -12.26 -14.98
N GLY A 182 -9.09 -11.04 -15.14
CA GLY A 182 -9.82 -9.88 -14.66
C GLY A 182 -8.97 -8.63 -14.51
N ARG A 183 -9.56 -7.65 -13.88
CA ARG A 183 -9.01 -6.32 -13.66
C ARG A 183 -9.21 -5.96 -12.22
N VAL A 184 -8.23 -5.28 -11.67
CA VAL A 184 -8.21 -4.85 -10.28
C VAL A 184 -7.81 -3.39 -10.24
N CYS A 185 -8.49 -2.65 -9.38
CA CYS A 185 -8.08 -1.32 -8.95
C CYS A 185 -7.98 -1.34 -7.43
N SER A 186 -6.93 -0.81 -6.87
CA SER A 186 -6.70 -0.75 -5.42
C SER A 186 -6.25 0.64 -5.00
N MET A 187 -6.49 0.95 -3.73
CA MET A 187 -6.00 2.14 -3.05
C MET A 187 -5.61 1.75 -1.63
N GLN A 188 -4.43 2.15 -1.22
CA GLN A 188 -3.94 2.04 0.16
C GLN A 188 -4.19 3.34 0.91
N PHE A 189 -4.73 3.24 2.12
CA PHE A 189 -4.99 4.39 2.97
C PHE A 189 -3.70 4.84 3.68
N GLY A 190 -3.55 6.12 3.94
CA GLY A 190 -2.45 6.68 4.72
C GLY A 190 -2.63 6.50 6.24
N LYS A 191 -3.73 5.87 6.66
CA LYS A 191 -4.03 5.57 8.07
C LYS A 191 -4.86 4.32 8.21
N VAL A 192 -4.85 3.76 9.42
CA VAL A 192 -5.74 2.64 9.78
C VAL A 192 -7.13 3.19 10.08
N VAL A 193 -8.16 2.58 9.51
CA VAL A 193 -9.57 2.97 9.72
C VAL A 193 -10.41 1.79 10.18
N ASP A 194 -11.51 2.07 10.88
CA ASP A 194 -12.54 1.08 11.10
C ASP A 194 -13.32 0.85 9.80
N ILE A 195 -13.43 -0.41 9.37
CA ILE A 195 -14.16 -0.77 8.14
C ILE A 195 -15.63 -0.36 8.24
N ASP A 196 -16.20 -0.39 9.44
CA ASP A 196 -17.59 -0.03 9.66
C ASP A 196 -17.85 1.48 9.57
N ASP A 197 -16.81 2.32 9.62
CA ASP A 197 -16.91 3.75 9.39
C ASP A 197 -16.90 4.14 7.91
N ILE A 198 -16.60 3.22 7.02
CA ILE A 198 -16.59 3.51 5.57
C ILE A 198 -18.04 3.53 5.07
N GLU A 199 -18.46 4.67 4.55
CA GLU A 199 -19.83 4.87 4.01
C GLU A 199 -19.91 4.47 2.54
N SER A 200 -18.92 4.85 1.72
CA SER A 200 -18.98 4.66 0.28
C SER A 200 -17.61 4.61 -0.40
N VAL A 201 -17.60 3.99 -1.57
CA VAL A 201 -16.47 3.98 -2.51
C VAL A 201 -16.92 4.56 -3.83
N THR A 202 -16.20 5.54 -4.36
CA THR A 202 -16.43 6.13 -5.67
C THR A 202 -15.41 5.61 -6.67
N ILE A 203 -15.89 5.06 -7.77
CA ILE A 203 -15.08 4.48 -8.85
C ILE A 203 -15.50 5.14 -10.16
N ASN A 204 -14.57 5.81 -10.84
CA ASN A 204 -14.84 6.58 -12.07
C ASN A 204 -16.10 7.46 -11.94
N GLY A 205 -16.18 8.26 -10.89
CA GLY A 205 -17.27 9.16 -10.60
C GLY A 205 -18.59 8.50 -10.19
N GLN A 206 -18.62 7.18 -10.00
CA GLN A 206 -19.82 6.43 -9.63
C GLN A 206 -19.71 5.96 -8.18
N THR A 207 -20.51 6.53 -7.30
CA THR A 207 -20.53 6.21 -5.87
C THR A 207 -21.32 4.93 -5.57
N ILE A 208 -20.71 4.06 -4.77
CA ILE A 208 -21.25 2.80 -4.28
C ILE A 208 -21.30 2.90 -2.76
N ARG A 209 -22.51 2.92 -2.20
CA ARG A 209 -22.72 2.83 -0.76
C ARG A 209 -22.51 1.41 -0.28
N LEU A 210 -21.90 1.27 0.91
CA LEU A 210 -21.51 0.00 1.50
C LEU A 210 -22.48 -0.47 2.57
#